data_5e5c7551fb33aa8c65a117541f45af96
#
_entry.id   5e5c7551fb33aa8c65a117541f45af96
#
_cell.length_a   1.000
_cell.length_b   1.000
_cell.length_c   1.000
_cell.angle_alpha   90.00
_cell.angle_beta   90.00
_cell.angle_gamma   90.00
#
_symmetry.space_group_name_H-M   'P 1'
#
loop_
_entity.id
_entity.type
_entity.pdbx_description
1 polymer ?
#
loop_
_entity_poly.entity_id
_entity_poly.type
_entity_poly.pdbx_seq_one_letter_code
_entity_poly.pdbx_strand_id
1 'polypeptide(L)'
;SSEALKTALIDGLTSGGVDVIDLGMTGTEEVYFATRELRADGGIQVTASHNPAHYNGFKLVGLEARPISNDNGLLEIKALAEQNRFPPCVRRGGIFPFDNRPAWVNALLRFITTSPTRTLRLVVNAGHGTAGPALDALDEGLKRAGVPVEFIRIHHQPDGRFPAGVPNPMLPENRQSTRLAVIEHHADAGIAWDGDFDRCFFF
;
A
#
# COMPACT_ATOMS: atom_id res chain seq x y z
N SER A 1 -10.54 7.78 -11.24
CA SER A 1 -9.17 7.39 -10.90
C SER A 1 -8.84 7.77 -9.46
N SER A 2 -7.84 7.14 -8.88
CA SER A 2 -7.44 7.39 -7.47
C SER A 2 -7.08 8.85 -7.21
N GLU A 3 -6.43 9.53 -8.15
CA GLU A 3 -6.07 10.95 -8.01
C GLU A 3 -7.28 11.87 -7.86
N ALA A 4 -8.34 11.67 -8.63
CA ALA A 4 -9.55 12.49 -8.51
C ALA A 4 -10.25 12.27 -7.16
N LEU A 5 -10.31 11.03 -6.68
CA LEU A 5 -10.87 10.70 -5.36
C LEU A 5 -9.99 11.25 -4.23
N LYS A 6 -8.68 11.11 -4.33
CA LYS A 6 -7.72 11.67 -3.38
C LYS A 6 -7.87 13.20 -3.28
N THR A 7 -7.94 13.89 -4.42
CA THR A 7 -8.11 15.34 -4.46
C THR A 7 -9.41 15.77 -3.77
N ALA A 8 -10.53 15.12 -4.08
CA ALA A 8 -11.82 15.42 -3.46
C ALA A 8 -11.81 15.11 -1.94
N LEU A 9 -11.18 14.02 -1.53
CA LEU A 9 -11.01 13.65 -0.12
C LEU A 9 -10.20 14.70 0.65
N ILE A 10 -9.06 15.11 0.10
CA ILE A 10 -8.19 16.15 0.70
C ILE A 10 -8.95 17.47 0.81
N ASP A 11 -9.69 17.87 -0.24
CA ASP A 11 -10.50 19.08 -0.20
C ASP A 11 -11.57 19.03 0.90
N GLY A 12 -12.28 17.91 1.00
CA GLY A 12 -13.28 17.69 2.05
C GLY A 12 -12.68 17.76 3.46
N LEU A 13 -11.60 17.04 3.71
CA LEU A 13 -10.91 17.01 5.01
C LEU A 13 -10.38 18.39 5.41
N THR A 14 -9.68 19.07 4.48
CA THR A 14 -9.15 20.41 4.78
C THR A 14 -10.24 21.45 4.96
N SER A 15 -11.34 21.37 4.20
CA SER A 15 -12.50 22.23 4.40
C SER A 15 -13.18 22.00 5.76
N GLY A 16 -13.11 20.78 6.29
CA GLY A 16 -13.52 20.44 7.65
C GLY A 16 -12.51 20.81 8.75
N GLY A 17 -11.38 21.45 8.41
CA GLY A 17 -10.36 21.90 9.36
C GLY A 17 -9.31 20.86 9.72
N VAL A 18 -9.28 19.72 9.03
CA VAL A 18 -8.32 18.64 9.27
C VAL A 18 -7.04 18.90 8.49
N ASP A 19 -5.92 18.86 9.16
CA ASP A 19 -4.60 18.88 8.51
C ASP A 19 -4.33 17.50 7.88
N VAL A 20 -3.87 17.49 6.63
CA VAL A 20 -3.64 16.26 5.86
C VAL A 20 -2.15 16.04 5.62
N ILE A 21 -1.64 14.88 6.00
CA ILE A 21 -0.30 14.41 5.67
C ILE A 21 -0.44 13.53 4.41
N ASP A 22 0.05 14.02 3.28
CA ASP A 22 0.00 13.32 1.99
C ASP A 22 1.25 12.46 1.79
N LEU A 23 1.08 11.14 1.82
CA LEU A 23 2.15 10.17 1.64
C LEU A 23 2.48 9.87 0.16
N GLY A 24 1.73 10.45 -0.78
CA GLY A 24 1.88 10.15 -2.20
C GLY A 24 1.34 8.75 -2.57
N MET A 25 2.07 8.07 -3.47
CA MET A 25 1.71 6.71 -3.90
C MET A 25 2.28 5.69 -2.91
N THR A 26 1.39 5.05 -2.16
CA THR A 26 1.71 4.06 -1.11
C THR A 26 0.80 2.84 -1.22
N GLY A 27 1.15 1.78 -0.52
CA GLY A 27 0.22 0.69 -0.25
C GLY A 27 -0.46 0.84 1.11
N THR A 28 -1.40 -0.07 1.37
CA THR A 28 -2.19 -0.08 2.60
C THR A 28 -1.32 -0.16 3.86
N GLU A 29 -0.30 -1.02 3.85
CA GLU A 29 0.60 -1.21 4.99
C GLU A 29 1.45 0.04 5.30
N GLU A 30 1.83 0.82 4.29
CA GLU A 30 2.57 2.07 4.49
C GLU A 30 1.68 3.12 5.17
N VAL A 31 0.38 3.21 4.80
CA VAL A 31 -0.58 4.13 5.45
C VAL A 31 -0.82 3.74 6.90
N TYR A 32 -0.99 2.44 7.19
CA TYR A 32 -1.19 1.96 8.54
C TYR A 32 0.03 2.23 9.43
N PHE A 33 1.22 1.96 8.89
CA PHE A 33 2.47 2.28 9.57
C PHE A 33 2.59 3.79 9.84
N ALA A 34 2.36 4.63 8.84
CA ALA A 34 2.45 6.09 8.97
C ALA A 34 1.45 6.63 10.00
N THR A 35 0.20 6.13 10.00
CA THR A 35 -0.83 6.54 10.95
C THR A 35 -0.35 6.35 12.39
N ARG A 36 0.27 5.21 12.68
CA ARG A 36 0.81 4.92 14.00
C ARG A 36 2.10 5.68 14.31
N GLU A 37 3.06 5.67 13.38
CA GLU A 37 4.38 6.28 13.57
C GLU A 37 4.28 7.80 13.78
N LEU A 38 3.44 8.47 13.01
CA LEU A 38 3.20 9.91 13.09
C LEU A 38 2.18 10.29 14.15
N ARG A 39 1.58 9.32 14.84
CA ARG A 39 0.49 9.52 15.81
C ARG A 39 -0.65 10.34 15.23
N ALA A 40 -0.99 10.09 13.97
CA ALA A 40 -2.12 10.72 13.33
C ALA A 40 -3.45 10.24 13.94
N ASP A 41 -4.48 11.07 13.90
CA ASP A 41 -5.83 10.73 14.39
C ASP A 41 -6.49 9.64 13.55
N GLY A 42 -6.06 9.48 12.30
CA GLY A 42 -6.51 8.42 11.41
C GLY A 42 -5.71 8.38 10.11
N GLY A 43 -5.96 7.35 9.31
CA GLY A 43 -5.35 7.16 7.99
C GLY A 43 -6.38 6.69 6.97
N ILE A 44 -6.20 7.10 5.72
CA ILE A 44 -7.08 6.72 4.62
C ILE A 44 -6.23 6.30 3.43
N GLN A 45 -6.38 5.04 3.00
CA GLN A 45 -5.83 4.55 1.75
C GLN A 45 -6.88 4.61 0.65
N VAL A 46 -6.58 5.32 -0.44
CA VAL A 46 -7.43 5.35 -1.64
C VAL A 46 -7.04 4.20 -2.54
N THR A 47 -7.88 3.17 -2.60
CA THR A 47 -7.54 1.91 -3.29
C THR A 47 -8.77 1.13 -3.72
N ALA A 48 -8.63 0.37 -4.82
CA ALA A 48 -9.54 -0.70 -5.18
C ALA A 48 -8.92 -2.09 -4.93
N SER A 49 -7.71 -2.14 -4.33
CA SER A 49 -6.98 -3.38 -4.05
C SER A 49 -6.82 -4.23 -5.33
N HIS A 50 -7.48 -5.38 -5.39
CA HIS A 50 -7.45 -6.33 -6.49
C HIS A 50 -8.67 -6.25 -7.43
N ASN A 51 -9.45 -5.19 -7.36
CA ASN A 51 -10.59 -4.99 -8.24
C ASN A 51 -10.15 -4.43 -9.61
N PRO A 52 -10.99 -4.60 -10.64
CA PRO A 52 -10.76 -4.01 -11.96
C PRO A 52 -10.55 -2.49 -11.90
N ALA A 53 -9.84 -1.92 -12.88
CA ALA A 53 -9.39 -0.53 -12.90
C ALA A 53 -10.51 0.55 -12.81
N HIS A 54 -11.77 0.19 -13.08
CA HIS A 54 -12.91 1.11 -12.96
C HIS A 54 -13.50 1.16 -11.54
N TYR A 55 -13.07 0.29 -10.64
CA TYR A 55 -13.41 0.35 -9.21
C TYR A 55 -12.43 1.23 -8.45
N ASN A 56 -12.92 1.84 -7.37
CA ASN A 56 -12.09 2.48 -6.37
C ASN A 56 -12.82 2.54 -5.03
N GLY A 57 -12.09 2.90 -3.97
CA GLY A 57 -12.65 2.98 -2.64
C GLY A 57 -11.66 3.51 -1.61
N PHE A 58 -12.02 3.36 -0.35
CA PHE A 58 -11.23 3.81 0.79
C PHE A 58 -11.10 2.71 1.82
N LYS A 59 -9.88 2.49 2.31
CA LYS A 59 -9.64 1.78 3.57
C LYS A 59 -9.36 2.82 4.63
N LEU A 60 -10.10 2.77 5.73
CA LEU A 60 -10.02 3.76 6.80
C LEU A 60 -9.50 3.11 8.08
N VAL A 61 -8.60 3.81 8.74
CA VAL A 61 -8.15 3.47 10.09
C VAL A 61 -8.23 4.69 11.01
N GLY A 62 -8.52 4.46 12.26
CA GLY A 62 -8.46 5.48 13.33
C GLY A 62 -7.12 5.46 14.05
N LEU A 63 -7.12 5.97 15.27
CA LEU A 63 -5.95 5.99 16.17
C LEU A 63 -5.27 4.63 16.24
N GLU A 64 -3.93 4.63 16.29
CA GLU A 64 -3.10 3.41 16.33
C GLU A 64 -3.33 2.48 15.14
N ALA A 65 -3.77 3.02 14.00
CA ALA A 65 -4.09 2.29 12.78
C ALA A 65 -5.18 1.21 12.99
N ARG A 66 -6.11 1.41 13.91
CA ARG A 66 -7.23 0.47 14.12
C ARG A 66 -8.21 0.56 12.95
N PRO A 67 -8.52 -0.54 12.26
CA PRO A 67 -9.46 -0.51 11.15
C PRO A 67 -10.83 0.04 11.54
N ILE A 68 -11.39 0.89 10.68
CA ILE A 68 -12.78 1.37 10.81
C ILE A 68 -13.67 0.47 9.94
N SER A 69 -14.60 -0.22 10.57
CA SER A 69 -15.53 -1.19 9.98
C SER A 69 -16.98 -0.80 10.23
N ASN A 70 -17.92 -1.61 9.75
CA ASN A 70 -19.35 -1.39 10.00
C ASN A 70 -19.70 -1.36 11.49
N ASP A 71 -18.93 -2.06 12.32
CA ASP A 71 -19.20 -2.19 13.75
C ASP A 71 -18.61 -1.05 14.59
N ASN A 72 -17.76 -0.19 14.01
CA ASN A 72 -17.02 0.81 14.78
C ASN A 72 -16.81 2.15 14.05
N GLY A 73 -17.78 2.63 13.27
CA GLY A 73 -17.75 4.00 12.73
C GLY A 73 -18.02 4.14 11.25
N LEU A 74 -17.91 3.08 10.42
CA LEU A 74 -18.09 3.21 8.96
C LEU A 74 -19.54 3.59 8.60
N LEU A 75 -20.54 3.05 9.33
CA LEU A 75 -21.94 3.36 9.08
C LEU A 75 -22.27 4.82 9.46
N GLU A 76 -21.66 5.33 10.51
CA GLU A 76 -21.79 6.74 10.92
C GLU A 76 -21.16 7.68 9.89
N ILE A 77 -19.96 7.36 9.39
CA ILE A 77 -19.30 8.11 8.30
C ILE A 77 -20.19 8.13 7.05
N LYS A 78 -20.75 6.99 6.67
CA LYS A 78 -21.68 6.87 5.55
C LYS A 78 -22.91 7.75 5.75
N ALA A 79 -23.53 7.68 6.91
CA ALA A 79 -24.73 8.48 7.21
C ALA A 79 -24.47 9.99 7.17
N LEU A 80 -23.33 10.45 7.70
CA LEU A 80 -22.91 11.85 7.62
C LEU A 80 -22.70 12.31 6.18
N ALA A 81 -22.05 11.48 5.36
CA ALA A 81 -21.80 11.77 3.96
C ALA A 81 -23.11 11.85 3.15
N GLU A 82 -24.04 10.89 3.34
CA GLU A 82 -25.34 10.86 2.66
C GLU A 82 -26.25 12.05 3.04
N GLN A 83 -26.19 12.48 4.32
CA GLN A 83 -26.95 13.62 4.81
C GLN A 83 -26.31 14.97 4.47
N ASN A 84 -25.11 14.97 3.91
CA ASN A 84 -24.31 16.17 3.67
C ASN A 84 -24.19 17.07 4.93
N ARG A 85 -24.02 16.44 6.08
CA ARG A 85 -23.94 17.10 7.38
C ARG A 85 -22.49 17.24 7.82
N PHE A 86 -21.96 18.43 7.65
CA PHE A 86 -20.61 18.76 8.07
C PHE A 86 -20.66 19.90 9.11
N PRO A 87 -19.95 19.77 10.25
CA PRO A 87 -19.88 20.85 11.21
C PRO A 87 -19.16 22.06 10.58
N PRO A 88 -19.59 23.28 10.91
CA PRO A 88 -18.91 24.47 10.44
C PRO A 88 -17.47 24.49 10.96
N CYS A 89 -16.53 24.81 10.09
CA CYS A 89 -15.13 24.93 10.46
C CYS A 89 -14.65 26.38 10.34
N VAL A 90 -13.89 26.83 11.35
CA VAL A 90 -13.38 28.20 11.43
C VAL A 90 -12.08 28.36 10.65
N ARG A 91 -11.27 27.28 10.58
CA ARG A 91 -9.95 27.28 9.91
C ARG A 91 -9.86 26.12 8.94
N ARG A 92 -9.51 26.39 7.68
CA ARG A 92 -9.18 25.34 6.74
C ARG A 92 -7.88 24.64 7.15
N GLY A 93 -7.83 23.32 7.05
CA GLY A 93 -6.64 22.52 7.29
C GLY A 93 -5.55 22.73 6.23
N GLY A 94 -4.31 22.37 6.57
CA GLY A 94 -3.15 22.37 5.69
C GLY A 94 -2.95 21.02 4.99
N ILE A 95 -2.10 21.02 3.94
CA ILE A 95 -1.65 19.80 3.25
C ILE A 95 -0.13 19.74 3.37
N PHE A 96 0.38 18.62 3.88
CA PHE A 96 1.80 18.42 4.19
C PHE A 96 2.30 17.15 3.47
N PRO A 97 3.02 17.28 2.35
CA PRO A 97 3.66 16.11 1.71
C PRO A 97 4.69 15.50 2.66
N PHE A 98 4.69 14.17 2.77
CA PHE A 98 5.62 13.46 3.64
C PHE A 98 6.04 12.12 3.05
N ASP A 99 7.34 11.87 2.96
CA ASP A 99 7.88 10.58 2.57
C ASP A 99 8.11 9.69 3.81
N ASN A 100 7.19 8.75 4.02
CA ASN A 100 7.24 7.80 5.13
C ASN A 100 8.09 6.55 4.82
N ARG A 101 8.45 6.32 3.58
CA ARG A 101 9.05 5.06 3.12
C ARG A 101 10.38 4.73 3.78
N PRO A 102 11.30 5.68 4.05
CA PRO A 102 12.53 5.38 4.78
C PRO A 102 12.28 4.86 6.20
N ALA A 103 11.33 5.42 6.93
CA ALA A 103 10.98 4.97 8.27
C ALA A 103 10.34 3.58 8.24
N TRP A 104 9.43 3.33 7.28
CA TRP A 104 8.79 2.04 7.05
C TRP A 104 9.82 0.95 6.73
N VAL A 105 10.74 1.19 5.79
CA VAL A 105 11.83 0.26 5.47
C VAL A 105 12.69 -0.05 6.69
N ASN A 106 13.09 0.97 7.46
CA ASN A 106 13.86 0.77 8.67
C ASN A 106 13.12 -0.09 9.71
N ALA A 107 11.80 0.04 9.80
CA ALA A 107 10.99 -0.81 10.67
C ALA A 107 10.95 -2.26 10.16
N LEU A 108 10.82 -2.48 8.85
CA LEU A 108 10.86 -3.82 8.26
C LEU A 108 12.19 -4.53 8.48
N LEU A 109 13.31 -3.82 8.35
CA LEU A 109 14.64 -4.39 8.56
C LEU A 109 14.85 -4.93 9.99
N ARG A 110 14.11 -4.45 10.99
CA ARG A 110 14.15 -4.97 12.36
C ARG A 110 13.60 -6.38 12.50
N PHE A 111 12.80 -6.87 11.55
CA PHE A 111 12.31 -8.25 11.54
C PHE A 111 13.36 -9.24 11.05
N ILE A 112 14.46 -8.77 10.47
CA ILE A 112 15.54 -9.65 10.02
C ILE A 112 16.42 -9.97 11.22
N THR A 113 16.18 -11.13 11.83
CA THR A 113 16.92 -11.62 13.00
C THR A 113 18.14 -12.45 12.64
N THR A 114 18.16 -13.00 11.43
CA THR A 114 19.27 -13.83 10.90
C THR A 114 19.49 -13.47 9.43
N SER A 115 20.77 -13.40 9.03
CA SER A 115 21.13 -13.20 7.62
C SER A 115 21.24 -14.54 6.91
N PRO A 116 20.77 -14.64 5.64
CA PRO A 116 21.01 -15.84 4.84
C PRO A 116 22.51 -16.13 4.68
N THR A 117 22.88 -17.42 4.65
CA THR A 117 24.28 -17.83 4.47
C THR A 117 24.74 -17.79 3.02
N ARG A 118 23.82 -17.62 2.08
CA ARG A 118 24.04 -17.41 0.65
C ARG A 118 23.07 -16.40 0.10
N THR A 119 23.33 -15.88 -1.09
CA THR A 119 22.37 -15.03 -1.78
C THR A 119 21.07 -15.78 -2.06
N LEU A 120 19.95 -15.22 -1.61
CA LEU A 120 18.61 -15.69 -1.98
C LEU A 120 18.14 -14.97 -3.23
N ARG A 121 17.72 -15.75 -4.23
CA ARG A 121 17.13 -15.24 -5.48
C ARG A 121 15.62 -15.34 -5.39
N LEU A 122 14.94 -14.21 -5.39
CA LEU A 122 13.49 -14.13 -5.20
C LEU A 122 12.83 -13.48 -6.41
N VAL A 123 11.89 -14.19 -7.05
CA VAL A 123 10.98 -13.55 -8.00
C VAL A 123 9.97 -12.72 -7.21
N VAL A 124 9.79 -11.47 -7.61
CA VAL A 124 8.86 -10.54 -6.96
C VAL A 124 7.92 -9.94 -8.00
N ASN A 125 6.63 -10.22 -7.82
CA ASN A 125 5.56 -9.81 -8.71
C ASN A 125 4.71 -8.73 -8.04
N ALA A 126 4.91 -7.48 -8.44
CA ALA A 126 4.15 -6.34 -7.91
C ALA A 126 2.75 -6.18 -8.54
N GLY A 127 2.39 -7.01 -9.54
CA GLY A 127 1.09 -6.95 -10.21
C GLY A 127 0.75 -5.60 -10.83
N HIS A 128 1.75 -4.80 -11.21
CA HIS A 128 1.60 -3.39 -11.61
C HIS A 128 0.96 -2.50 -10.52
N GLY A 129 0.95 -2.97 -9.27
CA GLY A 129 0.44 -2.26 -8.10
C GLY A 129 1.50 -1.39 -7.41
N THR A 130 1.19 -0.99 -6.18
CA THR A 130 2.05 -0.09 -5.38
C THR A 130 3.21 -0.80 -4.69
N ALA A 131 3.27 -2.14 -4.74
CA ALA A 131 4.38 -2.93 -4.20
C ALA A 131 5.72 -2.64 -4.90
N GLY A 132 5.72 -2.27 -6.19
CA GLY A 132 6.95 -2.02 -6.96
C GLY A 132 7.87 -0.98 -6.31
N PRO A 133 7.44 0.28 -6.16
CA PRO A 133 8.25 1.33 -5.51
C PRO A 133 8.60 1.03 -4.05
N ALA A 134 7.72 0.36 -3.31
CA ALA A 134 7.98 -0.06 -1.93
C ALA A 134 9.11 -1.10 -1.87
N LEU A 135 9.09 -2.05 -2.82
CA LEU A 135 10.13 -3.07 -2.96
C LEU A 135 11.49 -2.47 -3.36
N ASP A 136 11.51 -1.44 -4.23
CA ASP A 136 12.75 -0.77 -4.60
C ASP A 136 13.42 -0.13 -3.36
N ALA A 137 12.65 0.55 -2.53
CA ALA A 137 13.16 1.11 -1.29
C ALA A 137 13.63 0.03 -0.29
N LEU A 138 12.90 -1.09 -0.22
CA LEU A 138 13.29 -2.23 0.62
C LEU A 138 14.59 -2.88 0.12
N ASP A 139 14.74 -3.07 -1.21
CA ASP A 139 15.96 -3.61 -1.82
C ASP A 139 17.19 -2.76 -1.47
N GLU A 140 17.06 -1.44 -1.59
CA GLU A 140 18.12 -0.52 -1.16
C GLU A 140 18.42 -0.64 0.34
N GLY A 141 17.39 -0.79 1.17
CA GLY A 141 17.54 -1.01 2.61
C GLY A 141 18.29 -2.30 2.93
N LEU A 142 17.91 -3.41 2.28
CA LEU A 142 18.55 -4.72 2.43
C LEU A 142 20.02 -4.68 2.00
N LYS A 143 20.33 -4.03 0.87
CA LYS A 143 21.71 -3.85 0.39
C LYS A 143 22.55 -3.07 1.39
N ARG A 144 22.03 -1.96 1.94
CA ARG A 144 22.73 -1.20 2.99
C ARG A 144 22.94 -2.01 4.25
N ALA A 145 22.02 -2.88 4.59
CA ALA A 145 22.12 -3.80 5.75
C ALA A 145 23.01 -5.02 5.48
N GLY A 146 23.54 -5.20 4.27
CA GLY A 146 24.38 -6.34 3.90
C GLY A 146 23.63 -7.67 3.83
N VAL A 147 22.31 -7.64 3.64
CA VAL A 147 21.50 -8.86 3.51
C VAL A 147 21.58 -9.35 2.06
N PRO A 148 22.08 -10.58 1.81
CA PRO A 148 22.31 -11.07 0.47
C PRO A 148 21.02 -11.57 -0.19
N VAL A 149 20.28 -10.66 -0.83
CA VAL A 149 19.06 -10.97 -1.59
C VAL A 149 19.17 -10.37 -3.00
N GLU A 150 18.77 -11.12 -4.01
CA GLU A 150 18.61 -10.69 -5.40
C GLU A 150 17.14 -10.77 -5.78
N PHE A 151 16.54 -9.63 -6.18
CA PHE A 151 15.15 -9.59 -6.64
C PHE A 151 15.05 -9.64 -8.16
N ILE A 152 14.32 -10.63 -8.67
CA ILE A 152 13.91 -10.76 -10.07
C ILE A 152 12.50 -10.16 -10.17
N ARG A 153 12.42 -8.96 -10.75
CA ARG A 153 11.19 -8.14 -10.75
C ARG A 153 10.33 -8.45 -11.97
N ILE A 154 9.05 -8.77 -11.74
CA ILE A 154 8.06 -8.89 -12.81
C ILE A 154 6.83 -8.03 -12.49
N HIS A 155 6.17 -7.49 -13.52
CA HIS A 155 5.03 -6.57 -13.41
C HIS A 155 5.31 -5.45 -12.38
N HIS A 156 6.51 -4.88 -12.42
CA HIS A 156 7.08 -4.08 -11.35
C HIS A 156 6.55 -2.64 -11.33
N GLN A 157 6.43 -2.03 -12.51
CA GLN A 157 6.04 -0.63 -12.62
C GLN A 157 4.53 -0.45 -12.37
N PRO A 158 4.12 0.48 -11.49
CA PRO A 158 2.71 0.77 -11.26
C PRO A 158 1.99 1.18 -12.55
N ASP A 159 0.92 0.49 -12.88
CA ASP A 159 0.04 0.83 -14.01
C ASP A 159 -1.40 0.44 -13.69
N GLY A 160 -2.24 1.43 -13.39
CA GLY A 160 -3.65 1.22 -13.04
C GLY A 160 -4.52 0.61 -14.15
N ARG A 161 -3.96 0.37 -15.35
CA ARG A 161 -4.63 -0.38 -16.43
C ARG A 161 -4.45 -1.89 -16.28
N PHE A 162 -3.50 -2.31 -15.44
CA PHE A 162 -3.17 -3.72 -15.18
C PHE A 162 -2.93 -4.55 -16.46
N PRO A 163 -1.91 -4.22 -17.26
CA PRO A 163 -1.69 -4.85 -18.57
C PRO A 163 -1.44 -6.37 -18.50
N ALA A 164 -1.03 -6.88 -17.34
CA ALA A 164 -0.84 -8.31 -17.07
C ALA A 164 -2.05 -8.98 -16.41
N GLY A 165 -3.20 -8.30 -16.38
CA GLY A 165 -4.40 -8.74 -15.68
C GLY A 165 -4.51 -8.13 -14.28
N VAL A 166 -5.71 -8.24 -13.69
CA VAL A 166 -6.01 -7.73 -12.35
C VAL A 166 -5.09 -8.41 -11.32
N PRO A 167 -4.37 -7.66 -10.47
CA PRO A 167 -3.42 -8.23 -9.52
C PRO A 167 -4.13 -8.90 -8.34
N ASN A 168 -4.59 -10.12 -8.59
CA ASN A 168 -5.24 -10.97 -7.59
C ASN A 168 -4.57 -12.35 -7.55
N PRO A 169 -3.51 -12.55 -6.75
CA PRO A 169 -2.84 -13.85 -6.66
C PRO A 169 -3.70 -14.97 -6.04
N MET A 170 -4.88 -14.66 -5.50
CA MET A 170 -5.83 -15.67 -5.05
C MET A 170 -6.38 -16.50 -6.22
N LEU A 171 -6.50 -15.89 -7.39
CA LEU A 171 -7.01 -16.56 -8.58
C LEU A 171 -5.92 -17.45 -9.20
N PRO A 172 -6.20 -18.73 -9.48
CA PRO A 172 -5.21 -19.68 -10.04
C PRO A 172 -4.54 -19.19 -11.32
N GLU A 173 -5.29 -18.55 -12.21
CA GLU A 173 -4.82 -18.01 -13.49
C GLU A 173 -3.77 -16.91 -13.31
N ASN A 174 -3.81 -16.13 -12.23
CA ASN A 174 -2.88 -15.05 -11.95
C ASN A 174 -1.57 -15.52 -11.29
N ARG A 175 -1.49 -16.81 -10.90
CA ARG A 175 -0.31 -17.39 -10.24
C ARG A 175 0.75 -17.84 -11.23
N GLN A 176 0.35 -18.11 -12.47
CA GLN A 176 1.21 -18.75 -13.46
C GLN A 176 2.44 -17.92 -13.80
N SER A 177 2.31 -16.61 -13.97
CA SER A 177 3.44 -15.72 -14.29
C SER A 177 4.55 -15.78 -13.24
N THR A 178 4.20 -15.73 -11.95
CA THR A 178 5.18 -15.82 -10.85
C THR A 178 5.81 -17.21 -10.81
N ARG A 179 5.01 -18.26 -10.91
CA ARG A 179 5.49 -19.65 -10.88
C ARG A 179 6.46 -19.95 -12.04
N LEU A 180 6.13 -19.53 -13.26
CA LEU A 180 6.98 -19.73 -14.42
C LEU A 180 8.30 -18.96 -14.28
N ALA A 181 8.25 -17.72 -13.80
CA ALA A 181 9.44 -16.93 -13.55
C ALA A 181 10.37 -17.56 -12.49
N VAL A 182 9.82 -18.16 -11.43
CA VAL A 182 10.63 -18.91 -10.45
C VAL A 182 11.38 -20.04 -11.10
N ILE A 183 10.73 -20.81 -11.97
CA ILE A 183 11.36 -21.94 -12.69
C ILE A 183 12.41 -21.44 -13.70
N GLU A 184 12.05 -20.47 -14.52
CA GLU A 184 12.89 -19.92 -15.57
C GLU A 184 14.20 -19.32 -15.04
N HIS A 185 14.09 -18.58 -13.94
CA HIS A 185 15.25 -17.92 -13.32
C HIS A 185 15.96 -18.77 -12.26
N HIS A 186 15.54 -20.02 -12.05
CA HIS A 186 16.05 -20.86 -10.98
C HIS A 186 16.07 -20.14 -9.61
N ALA A 187 14.99 -19.41 -9.30
CA ALA A 187 14.87 -18.66 -8.07
C ALA A 187 14.52 -19.58 -6.89
N ASP A 188 14.89 -19.17 -5.68
CA ASP A 188 14.63 -19.93 -4.46
C ASP A 188 13.14 -19.89 -4.08
N ALA A 189 12.46 -18.80 -4.40
CA ALA A 189 11.03 -18.61 -4.17
C ALA A 189 10.46 -17.48 -5.03
N GLY A 190 9.13 -17.41 -5.09
CA GLY A 190 8.39 -16.30 -5.69
C GLY A 190 7.47 -15.65 -4.66
N ILE A 191 7.29 -14.35 -4.79
CA ILE A 191 6.37 -13.55 -3.98
C ILE A 191 5.49 -12.73 -4.93
N ALA A 192 4.18 -12.75 -4.72
CA ALA A 192 3.25 -11.91 -5.47
C ALA A 192 2.32 -11.16 -4.52
N TRP A 193 2.01 -9.92 -4.87
CA TRP A 193 1.11 -9.06 -4.11
C TRP A 193 -0.12 -8.68 -4.93
N ASP A 194 -1.18 -8.28 -4.23
CA ASP A 194 -2.29 -7.58 -4.84
C ASP A 194 -1.98 -6.08 -5.02
N GLY A 195 -2.93 -5.33 -5.59
CA GLY A 195 -2.66 -3.97 -6.09
C GLY A 195 -2.17 -2.96 -5.03
N ASP A 196 -2.58 -3.09 -3.79
CA ASP A 196 -2.17 -2.25 -2.65
C ASP A 196 -1.36 -2.99 -1.58
N PHE A 197 -0.86 -4.16 -1.95
CA PHE A 197 0.08 -5.09 -1.30
C PHE A 197 -0.22 -5.44 0.17
N ASP A 198 -1.47 -5.39 0.59
CA ASP A 198 -1.85 -5.92 1.91
C ASP A 198 -2.04 -7.44 1.91
N ARG A 199 -1.96 -8.08 0.74
CA ARG A 199 -1.96 -9.54 0.58
C ARG A 199 -0.72 -10.00 -0.15
N CYS A 200 -0.02 -10.98 0.44
CA CYS A 200 1.24 -11.54 -0.02
C CYS A 200 1.10 -13.05 -0.19
N PHE A 201 1.55 -13.57 -1.33
CA PHE A 201 1.49 -14.99 -1.69
C PHE A 201 2.87 -15.52 -2.06
N PHE A 202 3.18 -16.72 -1.61
CA PHE A 202 4.46 -17.37 -1.83
C PHE A 202 4.35 -18.54 -2.83
N PHE A 203 5.41 -18.72 -3.62
CA PHE A 203 5.53 -19.71 -4.66
C PHE A 203 6.86 -20.46 -4.57
#